data_1e3be7023789026d97d8b108b945e549
#
_entry.id   1e3be7023789026d97d8b108b945e549
#
_cell.length_a   1.000
_cell.length_b   1.000
_cell.length_c   1.000
_cell.angle_alpha   90.00
_cell.angle_beta   90.00
_cell.angle_gamma   90.00
#
_symmetry.space_group_name_H-M   'P 1'
#
loop_
_entity.id
_entity.type
_entity.pdbx_description
1 polymer ?
#
loop_
_entity_poly.entity_id
_entity_poly.type
_entity_poly.pdbx_seq_one_letter_code
_entity_poly.pdbx_strand_id
1 'polypeptide(L)'
;MKVELEQQVVDFIRSLAPEPHQAIRRSLRNLQNEKGDIRALEGELEGFYRLRVLRYRLIFFYHVRGKSRTIRCVYAAPRGIVYEVFAQRIRELLP
;
A
#
# COMPACT_ATOMS: atom_id res chain seq x y z
N MET A 1 5.32 9.38 -11.24
CA MET A 1 3.91 9.01 -11.04
C MET A 1 3.46 9.48 -9.66
N LYS A 2 2.25 10.01 -9.55
CA LYS A 2 1.71 10.49 -8.29
C LYS A 2 1.35 9.32 -7.37
N VAL A 3 1.67 9.44 -6.08
CA VAL A 3 1.30 8.46 -5.07
C VAL A 3 0.35 9.14 -4.09
N GLU A 4 -0.86 8.57 -3.95
CA GLU A 4 -1.87 9.04 -3.02
C GLU A 4 -2.02 8.04 -1.89
N LEU A 5 -2.27 8.55 -0.68
CA LEU A 5 -2.40 7.72 0.52
C LEU A 5 -3.79 7.89 1.10
N GLU A 6 -4.47 6.78 1.35
CA GLU A 6 -5.71 6.82 2.10
C GLU A 6 -5.43 7.10 3.57
N GLN A 7 -6.45 7.53 4.29
CA GLN A 7 -6.28 7.99 5.67
C GLN A 7 -5.70 6.91 6.58
N GLN A 8 -6.12 5.65 6.41
CA GLN A 8 -5.56 4.55 7.21
C GLN A 8 -4.04 4.47 7.06
N VAL A 9 -3.54 4.64 5.84
CA VAL A 9 -2.09 4.58 5.57
C VAL A 9 -1.38 5.76 6.24
N VAL A 10 -1.93 6.95 6.14
CA VAL A 10 -1.38 8.15 6.78
C VAL A 10 -1.30 7.95 8.30
N ASP A 11 -2.39 7.48 8.89
CA ASP A 11 -2.46 7.26 10.34
C ASP A 11 -1.49 6.18 10.79
N PHE A 12 -1.38 5.11 10.00
CA PHE A 12 -0.43 4.04 10.31
C PHE A 12 1.01 4.55 10.33
N ILE A 13 1.40 5.30 9.31
CA ILE A 13 2.76 5.86 9.22
C ILE A 13 3.04 6.79 10.40
N ARG A 14 2.08 7.63 10.75
CA ARG A 14 2.22 8.56 11.87
C ARG A 14 2.39 7.86 13.22
N SER A 15 1.86 6.65 13.35
CA SER A 15 1.95 5.88 14.60
C SER A 15 3.30 5.22 14.80
N LEU A 16 4.15 5.19 13.79
CA LEU A 16 5.43 4.47 13.84
C LEU A 16 6.53 5.30 14.48
N ALA A 17 7.49 4.59 15.08
CA ALA A 17 8.71 5.21 15.58
C ALA A 17 9.48 5.89 14.44
N PRO A 18 10.38 6.85 14.74
CA PRO A 18 11.06 7.64 13.70
C PRO A 18 11.76 6.83 12.62
N GLU A 19 12.44 5.75 12.97
CA GLU A 19 13.20 4.96 12.00
C GLU A 19 12.29 4.28 10.96
N PRO A 20 11.30 3.46 11.34
CA PRO A 20 10.39 2.88 10.36
C PRO A 20 9.56 3.93 9.64
N HIS A 21 9.18 5.01 10.30
CA HIS A 21 8.48 6.12 9.67
C HIS A 21 9.29 6.66 8.48
N GLN A 22 10.57 6.93 8.70
CA GLN A 22 11.43 7.46 7.64
C GLN A 22 11.66 6.45 6.53
N ALA A 23 11.80 5.16 6.89
CA ALA A 23 11.98 4.09 5.89
C ALA A 23 10.78 4.02 4.95
N ILE A 24 9.57 4.09 5.49
CA ILE A 24 8.36 4.06 4.66
C ILE A 24 8.26 5.31 3.79
N ARG A 25 8.55 6.48 4.34
CA ARG A 25 8.53 7.72 3.56
C ARG A 25 9.49 7.66 2.38
N ARG A 26 10.69 7.13 2.61
CA ARG A 26 11.68 6.95 1.54
C ARG A 26 11.17 5.98 0.47
N SER A 27 10.59 4.87 0.91
CA SER A 27 10.04 3.88 -0.02
C SER A 27 8.88 4.43 -0.84
N LEU A 28 8.04 5.30 -0.25
CA LEU A 28 6.96 5.94 -0.98
C LEU A 28 7.50 6.93 -2.02
N ARG A 29 8.57 7.63 -1.73
CA ARG A 29 9.22 8.49 -2.74
C ARG A 29 9.75 7.66 -3.91
N ASN A 30 10.37 6.52 -3.61
CA ASN A 30 10.87 5.62 -4.65
C ASN A 30 9.73 5.01 -5.46
N LEU A 31 8.59 4.78 -4.83
CA LEU A 31 7.41 4.23 -5.49
C LEU A 31 6.87 5.15 -6.58
N GLN A 32 7.10 6.46 -6.49
CA GLN A 32 6.74 7.40 -7.55
C GLN A 32 7.40 7.04 -8.88
N ASN A 33 8.54 6.36 -8.83
CA ASN A 33 9.26 5.86 -10.00
C ASN A 33 9.11 4.34 -10.14
N GLU A 34 8.11 3.76 -9.48
CA GLU A 34 7.82 2.33 -9.48
C GLU A 34 9.02 1.49 -9.05
N LYS A 35 9.81 2.02 -8.12
CA LYS A 35 10.97 1.32 -7.55
C LYS A 35 10.66 0.85 -6.13
N GLY A 36 11.15 -0.34 -5.80
CA GLY A 36 10.97 -0.94 -4.49
C GLY A 36 10.68 -2.43 -4.61
N ASP A 37 10.45 -3.05 -3.48
CA ASP A 37 10.10 -4.47 -3.43
C ASP A 37 8.59 -4.60 -3.64
N ILE A 38 8.19 -4.59 -4.91
CA ILE A 38 6.80 -4.61 -5.36
C ILE A 38 6.44 -5.99 -5.86
N ARG A 39 5.29 -6.50 -5.44
CA ARG A 39 4.77 -7.79 -5.93
C ARG A 39 3.27 -7.70 -6.14
N ALA A 40 2.80 -8.23 -7.26
CA ALA A 40 1.37 -8.37 -7.52
C ALA A 40 0.76 -9.40 -6.57
N LEU A 41 -0.44 -9.11 -6.08
CA LEU A 41 -1.20 -10.03 -5.24
C LEU A 41 -2.08 -10.90 -6.12
N GLU A 42 -2.47 -12.06 -5.57
CA GLU A 42 -3.24 -13.07 -6.32
C GLU A 42 -4.55 -13.39 -5.60
N GLY A 43 -5.37 -14.25 -6.22
CA GLY A 43 -6.62 -14.69 -5.64
C GLY A 43 -7.61 -13.55 -5.50
N GLU A 44 -8.25 -13.45 -4.35
CA GLU A 44 -9.25 -12.41 -4.11
C GLU A 44 -8.67 -11.00 -4.06
N LEU A 45 -7.34 -10.87 -3.97
CA LEU A 45 -6.66 -9.59 -3.98
C LEU A 45 -6.02 -9.28 -5.33
N GLU A 46 -6.38 -10.00 -6.38
CA GLU A 46 -5.88 -9.73 -7.71
C GLU A 46 -6.23 -8.30 -8.13
N GLY A 47 -5.27 -7.62 -8.75
CA GLY A 47 -5.41 -6.21 -9.10
C GLY A 47 -4.74 -5.28 -8.10
N PHE A 48 -4.40 -5.79 -6.93
CA PHE A 48 -3.64 -5.06 -5.93
C PHE A 48 -2.19 -5.51 -5.94
N TYR A 49 -1.33 -4.67 -5.35
CA TYR A 49 0.10 -4.91 -5.23
C TYR A 49 0.52 -4.64 -3.81
N ARG A 50 1.63 -5.23 -3.40
CA ARG A 50 2.22 -4.92 -2.10
C ARG A 50 3.57 -4.27 -2.28
N LEU A 51 3.86 -3.29 -1.45
CA LEU A 51 5.20 -2.73 -1.26
C LEU A 51 5.71 -3.21 0.09
N ARG A 52 6.84 -3.91 0.06
CA ARG A 52 7.49 -4.39 1.28
C ARG A 52 8.47 -3.34 1.79
N VAL A 53 8.30 -2.94 3.06
CA VAL A 53 9.22 -2.01 3.73
C VAL A 53 9.47 -2.56 5.13
N LEU A 54 10.66 -3.11 5.37
CA LEU A 54 10.97 -3.75 6.64
C LEU A 54 9.94 -4.86 6.92
N ARG A 55 9.36 -4.86 8.12
CA ARG A 55 8.31 -5.83 8.48
C ARG A 55 6.90 -5.35 8.12
N TYR A 56 6.80 -4.23 7.42
CA TYR A 56 5.52 -3.64 7.07
C TYR A 56 5.20 -3.89 5.60
N ARG A 57 3.90 -3.86 5.29
CA ARG A 57 3.41 -4.00 3.93
C ARG A 57 2.41 -2.90 3.66
N LEU A 58 2.56 -2.26 2.50
CA LEU A 58 1.59 -1.29 2.01
C LEU A 58 0.93 -1.91 0.79
N ILE A 59 -0.40 -1.88 0.76
CA ILE A 59 -1.17 -2.40 -0.37
C ILE A 59 -1.61 -1.23 -1.21
N PHE A 60 -1.43 -1.35 -2.52
CA PHE A 60 -1.79 -0.28 -3.45
C PHE A 60 -2.34 -0.86 -4.75
N PHE A 61 -2.94 0.00 -5.54
CA PHE A 61 -3.33 -0.34 -6.91
C PHE A 61 -3.04 0.84 -7.83
N TYR A 62 -3.03 0.57 -9.12
CA TYR A 62 -2.86 1.61 -10.13
C TYR A 62 -4.22 2.12 -10.54
N HIS A 63 -4.44 3.40 -10.32
CA HIS A 63 -5.67 4.06 -10.75
C HIS A 63 -5.40 4.74 -12.09
N VAL A 64 -6.10 4.28 -13.12
CA VAL A 64 -5.91 4.79 -14.49
C VAL A 64 -7.11 5.67 -14.85
N ARG A 65 -6.83 6.90 -15.25
CA ARG A 65 -7.85 7.83 -15.71
C ARG A 65 -7.34 8.49 -17.00
N GLY A 66 -7.88 8.07 -18.17
CA GLY A 66 -7.38 8.51 -19.46
C GLY A 66 -5.92 8.12 -19.62
N LYS A 67 -5.05 9.11 -19.84
CA LYS A 67 -3.61 8.88 -19.96
C LYS A 67 -2.87 9.02 -18.64
N SER A 68 -3.57 9.40 -17.57
CA SER A 68 -2.97 9.55 -16.25
C SER A 68 -3.02 8.24 -15.47
N ARG A 69 -1.93 7.96 -14.76
CA ARG A 69 -1.86 6.83 -13.83
C ARG A 69 -1.42 7.35 -12.47
N THR A 70 -2.10 6.90 -11.45
CA THR A 70 -1.82 7.25 -10.07
C THR A 70 -1.71 5.97 -9.25
N ILE A 71 -0.79 5.95 -8.31
CA ILE A 71 -0.69 4.84 -7.35
C ILE A 71 -1.50 5.25 -6.12
N ARG A 72 -2.45 4.41 -5.71
CA ARG A 72 -3.25 4.64 -4.51
C ARG A 72 -2.93 3.59 -3.48
N CYS A 73 -2.32 4.01 -2.37
CA CYS A 73 -2.07 3.13 -1.23
C CYS A 73 -3.31 3.11 -0.36
N VAL A 74 -3.88 1.94 -0.20
CA VAL A 74 -5.21 1.77 0.43
C VAL A 74 -5.15 1.12 1.80
N TYR A 75 -4.04 0.44 2.14
CA TYR A 75 -3.92 -0.19 3.44
C TYR A 75 -2.46 -0.41 3.80
N ALA A 76 -2.14 -0.29 5.08
CA ALA A 76 -0.79 -0.55 5.60
C ALA A 76 -0.89 -1.24 6.95
N ALA A 77 -0.05 -2.25 7.17
CA ALA A 77 -0.03 -3.01 8.42
C ALA A 77 1.24 -3.87 8.48
N PRO A 78 1.55 -4.45 9.65
CA PRO A 78 2.62 -5.43 9.75
C PRO A 78 2.35 -6.67 8.88
N ARG A 79 3.43 -7.29 8.40
CA ARG A 79 3.37 -8.42 7.45
C ARG A 79 2.50 -9.59 7.89
N GLY A 80 2.37 -9.81 9.20
CA GLY A 80 1.67 -10.99 9.72
C GLY A 80 0.15 -10.95 9.57
N ILE A 81 -0.42 -9.77 9.37
CA ILE A 81 -1.87 -9.59 9.36
C ILE A 81 -2.40 -8.83 8.15
N VAL A 82 -1.52 -8.20 7.37
CA VAL A 82 -1.94 -7.24 6.36
C VAL A 82 -2.90 -7.81 5.32
N TYR A 83 -2.60 -8.99 4.80
CA TYR A 83 -3.40 -9.57 3.71
C TYR A 83 -4.75 -10.07 4.20
N GLU A 84 -4.76 -10.72 5.34
CA GLU A 84 -5.99 -11.26 5.92
C GLU A 84 -6.96 -10.14 6.30
N VAL A 85 -6.46 -9.11 6.96
CA VAL A 85 -7.30 -7.98 7.37
C VAL A 85 -7.79 -7.20 6.15
N PHE A 86 -6.92 -6.97 5.16
CA PHE A 86 -7.33 -6.27 3.96
C PHE A 86 -8.37 -7.07 3.16
N ALA A 87 -8.19 -8.37 3.01
CA ALA A 87 -9.15 -9.23 2.34
C ALA A 87 -10.51 -9.18 3.04
N GLN A 88 -10.50 -9.19 4.38
CA GLN A 88 -11.72 -9.05 5.16
C GLN A 88 -12.44 -7.74 4.87
N ARG A 89 -11.70 -6.63 4.81
CA ARG A 89 -12.28 -5.31 4.51
C ARG A 89 -12.89 -5.27 3.12
N ILE A 90 -12.24 -5.87 2.13
CA ILE A 90 -12.77 -5.93 0.76
C ILE A 90 -14.10 -6.71 0.76
N ARG A 91 -14.15 -7.85 1.45
CA ARG A 91 -15.37 -8.66 1.50
C ARG A 91 -16.53 -7.91 2.16
N GLU A 92 -16.25 -7.11 3.18
CA GLU A 92 -17.26 -6.30 3.88
C GLU A 92 -17.82 -5.18 3.01
N LEU A 93 -17.05 -4.71 2.02
CA LEU A 93 -17.48 -3.66 1.11
C LEU A 93 -18.31 -4.17 -0.06
N LEU A 94 -18.29 -5.49 -0.32
CA LEU A 94 -19.04 -6.10 -1.39
C LEU A 94 -20.47 -6.42 -0.91
N PRO A 95 -21.49 -6.23 -1.79
CA PRO A 95 -22.87 -6.56 -1.44
C PRO A 95 -23.08 -8.06 -1.28
#